data_69b87758da007548680adee263c155d3
#
_entry.id   69b87758da007548680adee263c155d3
#
_cell.length_a   1.000
_cell.length_b   1.000
_cell.length_c   1.000
_cell.angle_alpha   90.00
_cell.angle_beta   90.00
_cell.angle_gamma   90.00
#
_symmetry.space_group_name_H-M   'P 1'
#
loop_
_entity.id
_entity.type
_entity.pdbx_description
1 polymer ?
#
loop_
_entity_poly.entity_id
_entity_poly.type
_entity_poly.pdbx_seq_one_letter_code
_entity_poly.pdbx_strand_id
1 'polypeptide(L)'
;MAIIERPATAGGVEIAPPATPSRAQGGFKRPVSTTGWKSWLFTVDHKKLGIMYGVMAMFFFIVGGIEAVLIRLQLAAPEGKVLSASVYNQMFTMHATTMVFLFVMPMAAAFANYFIPLQIGARDVAFPRMNAFGFWCVLGGGIFINLSWFLGGAADGGWFMYAPNSGPIFSPSHGVDFWTLGLQITGIASLTGAINLIVTVLNMRAPGMSLMKMPVFTWLQLVVQFLLLFAVPVITVALFLLSFQRNFGATFFDVSAGADPLLWQHLFWIFGHPEVYILVLPSFGIISEVLPVFSKKPLFGYPFVVFSGAAIGFVGWGVWAHHMFASGLGPVSVAVFSIATMAIAIPTGVKIINWTMTLWGGKIHFTTAMLFAVGLIVGPICAWLLVRQSRGLSALAGHLRVAAAALLLASSMGAGQMVLAKRLADLAMERTGALVSHDQAK
;
A
#
# COMPACT_ATOMS: atom_id res chain seq x y z
N MET A 1 5.40 -29.26 29.51
CA MET A 1 5.91 -30.38 28.74
C MET A 1 5.40 -31.64 29.42
N ALA A 2 4.28 -32.20 28.97
CA ALA A 2 3.71 -33.41 29.51
C ALA A 2 3.99 -34.56 28.52
N ILE A 3 4.82 -35.48 28.92
CA ILE A 3 5.08 -36.74 28.21
C ILE A 3 3.87 -37.62 28.45
N ILE A 4 3.06 -37.86 27.42
CA ILE A 4 2.00 -38.87 27.46
C ILE A 4 2.66 -40.21 27.12
N GLU A 5 2.92 -41.03 28.13
CA GLU A 5 3.27 -42.43 27.94
C GLU A 5 2.06 -43.17 27.40
N ARG A 6 2.19 -43.84 26.26
CA ARG A 6 1.16 -44.75 25.72
C ARG A 6 1.25 -46.07 26.44
N PRO A 7 0.12 -46.68 26.86
CA PRO A 7 0.14 -48.02 27.42
C PRO A 7 0.53 -49.04 26.35
N ALA A 8 1.40 -49.95 26.71
CA ALA A 8 1.82 -51.08 25.89
C ALA A 8 0.61 -51.99 25.58
N THR A 9 0.24 -52.13 24.30
CA THR A 9 -0.70 -53.13 23.85
C THR A 9 0.05 -54.44 23.61
N ALA A 10 -0.37 -55.48 24.32
CA ALA A 10 0.05 -56.86 24.11
C ALA A 10 -0.46 -57.36 22.74
N GLY A 11 0.45 -57.76 21.87
CA GLY A 11 0.16 -58.37 20.57
C GLY A 11 1.15 -57.88 19.54
N GLY A 12 2.25 -58.61 19.35
CA GLY A 12 3.40 -58.22 18.51
C GLY A 12 3.08 -58.13 17.02
N VAL A 13 2.54 -56.99 16.64
CA VAL A 13 2.66 -56.48 15.26
C VAL A 13 3.51 -55.22 15.37
N GLU A 14 4.77 -55.35 15.01
CA GLU A 14 5.69 -54.22 14.85
C GLU A 14 5.14 -53.33 13.73
N ILE A 15 4.35 -52.33 14.09
CA ILE A 15 3.95 -51.30 13.12
C ILE A 15 5.22 -50.50 12.81
N ALA A 16 5.81 -50.76 11.63
CA ALA A 16 6.90 -49.98 11.13
C ALA A 16 6.52 -48.48 11.24
N PRO A 17 7.39 -47.60 11.75
CA PRO A 17 7.13 -46.18 11.82
C PRO A 17 6.72 -45.73 10.42
N PRO A 18 5.69 -44.87 10.27
CA PRO A 18 5.26 -44.40 8.97
C PRO A 18 6.48 -43.85 8.25
N ALA A 19 6.74 -44.42 7.06
CA ALA A 19 7.86 -44.02 6.22
C ALA A 19 7.88 -42.49 6.17
N THR A 20 8.94 -41.89 6.69
CA THR A 20 9.17 -40.45 6.53
C THR A 20 9.01 -40.19 5.04
N PRO A 21 8.07 -39.32 4.60
CA PRO A 21 7.89 -39.03 3.20
C PRO A 21 9.26 -38.67 2.64
N SER A 22 9.73 -39.44 1.66
CA SER A 22 11.01 -39.18 1.00
C SER A 22 10.97 -37.74 0.53
N ARG A 23 11.75 -36.87 1.15
CA ARG A 23 11.91 -35.50 0.67
C ARG A 23 12.28 -35.63 -0.80
N ALA A 24 11.40 -35.23 -1.70
CA ALA A 24 11.76 -35.00 -3.07
C ALA A 24 13.01 -34.12 -3.03
N GLN A 25 14.15 -34.71 -3.33
CA GLN A 25 15.43 -34.02 -3.40
C GLN A 25 15.39 -33.25 -4.71
N GLY A 26 14.65 -32.13 -4.73
CA GLY A 26 14.88 -31.11 -5.77
C GLY A 26 16.36 -30.74 -5.71
N GLY A 27 17.02 -30.62 -6.88
CA GLY A 27 18.47 -30.45 -7.02
C GLY A 27 19.13 -29.28 -6.28
N PHE A 28 18.36 -28.61 -5.42
CA PHE A 28 18.84 -27.50 -4.60
C PHE A 28 18.51 -27.73 -3.12
N LYS A 29 19.52 -28.04 -2.34
CA LYS A 29 19.38 -28.11 -0.87
C LYS A 29 18.95 -26.75 -0.30
N ARG A 30 18.02 -26.75 0.66
CA ARG A 30 17.70 -25.53 1.41
C ARG A 30 19.00 -25.02 2.07
N PRO A 31 19.30 -23.70 1.97
CA PRO A 31 20.46 -23.14 2.64
C PRO A 31 20.40 -23.48 4.13
N VAL A 32 21.44 -24.09 4.66
CA VAL A 32 21.54 -24.35 6.11
C VAL A 32 21.77 -23.01 6.78
N SER A 33 20.95 -22.68 7.78
CA SER A 33 21.08 -21.43 8.51
C SER A 33 22.45 -21.38 9.21
N THR A 34 23.34 -20.53 8.71
CA THR A 34 24.56 -20.17 9.40
C THR A 34 24.22 -19.34 10.65
N THR A 35 25.11 -19.26 11.60
CA THR A 35 24.98 -18.37 12.75
C THR A 35 25.40 -16.94 12.42
N GLY A 36 25.02 -15.97 13.25
CA GLY A 36 25.39 -14.57 13.08
C GLY A 36 24.73 -13.86 11.90
N TRP A 37 25.35 -12.80 11.38
CA TRP A 37 24.78 -11.94 10.31
C TRP A 37 24.53 -12.68 8.99
N LYS A 38 25.34 -13.71 8.68
CA LYS A 38 25.16 -14.54 7.48
C LYS A 38 23.83 -15.28 7.49
N SER A 39 23.27 -15.60 8.66
CA SER A 39 21.98 -16.26 8.81
C SER A 39 20.80 -15.37 8.37
N TRP A 40 21.01 -14.05 8.27
CA TRP A 40 20.04 -13.09 7.73
C TRP A 40 20.23 -12.90 6.23
N LEU A 41 21.47 -12.70 5.79
CA LEU A 41 21.79 -12.43 4.39
C LEU A 41 21.33 -13.56 3.44
N PHE A 42 21.49 -14.81 3.85
CA PHE A 42 21.17 -15.99 3.05
C PHE A 42 19.91 -16.73 3.53
N THR A 43 19.06 -16.05 4.29
CA THR A 43 17.83 -16.65 4.79
C THR A 43 16.81 -16.90 3.67
N VAL A 44 16.03 -17.98 3.85
CA VAL A 44 14.82 -18.24 3.08
C VAL A 44 13.62 -18.43 4.03
N ASP A 45 13.80 -18.21 5.34
CA ASP A 45 12.76 -18.30 6.35
C ASP A 45 11.85 -17.09 6.27
N HIS A 46 10.54 -17.34 6.15
CA HIS A 46 9.53 -16.28 5.96
C HIS A 46 9.48 -15.27 7.11
N LYS A 47 9.78 -15.70 8.35
CA LYS A 47 9.78 -14.80 9.52
C LYS A 47 10.95 -13.83 9.48
N LYS A 48 12.16 -14.33 9.17
CA LYS A 48 13.33 -13.47 9.01
C LYS A 48 13.15 -12.50 7.85
N LEU A 49 12.65 -12.99 6.72
CA LEU A 49 12.35 -12.13 5.56
C LEU A 49 11.30 -11.07 5.91
N GLY A 50 10.23 -11.43 6.65
CA GLY A 50 9.25 -10.46 7.13
C GLY A 50 9.88 -9.36 7.99
N ILE A 51 10.79 -9.72 8.91
CA ILE A 51 11.54 -8.74 9.72
C ILE A 51 12.44 -7.87 8.82
N MET A 52 13.14 -8.46 7.86
CA MET A 52 14.02 -7.73 6.94
C MET A 52 13.22 -6.72 6.09
N TYR A 53 12.05 -7.11 5.57
CA TYR A 53 11.12 -6.19 4.89
C TYR A 53 10.69 -5.05 5.81
N GLY A 54 10.34 -5.34 7.07
CA GLY A 54 9.93 -4.33 8.05
C GLY A 54 11.06 -3.34 8.37
N VAL A 55 12.28 -3.82 8.60
CA VAL A 55 13.46 -2.95 8.86
C VAL A 55 13.77 -2.09 7.63
N MET A 56 13.77 -2.66 6.44
CA MET A 56 13.97 -1.92 5.19
C MET A 56 12.88 -0.87 4.98
N ALA A 57 11.62 -1.21 5.19
CA ALA A 57 10.51 -0.28 5.08
C ALA A 57 10.65 0.90 6.06
N MET A 58 11.03 0.63 7.31
CA MET A 58 11.28 1.69 8.30
C MET A 58 12.47 2.58 7.93
N PHE A 59 13.50 2.02 7.31
CA PHE A 59 14.60 2.83 6.78
C PHE A 59 14.08 3.81 5.70
N PHE A 60 13.33 3.32 4.71
CA PHE A 60 12.77 4.18 3.68
C PHE A 60 11.69 5.14 4.20
N PHE A 61 10.97 4.78 5.27
CA PHE A 61 10.10 5.71 5.98
C PHE A 61 10.86 6.93 6.51
N ILE A 62 12.05 6.71 7.07
CA ILE A 62 12.90 7.82 7.55
C ILE A 62 13.39 8.67 6.37
N VAL A 63 13.82 8.04 5.27
CA VAL A 63 14.25 8.75 4.06
C VAL A 63 13.11 9.61 3.52
N GLY A 64 11.92 9.02 3.27
CA GLY A 64 10.76 9.77 2.81
C GLY A 64 10.27 10.81 3.82
N GLY A 65 10.44 10.55 5.13
CA GLY A 65 10.15 11.51 6.19
C GLY A 65 11.06 12.75 6.14
N ILE A 66 12.35 12.57 5.87
CA ILE A 66 13.30 13.69 5.67
C ILE A 66 12.89 14.50 4.45
N GLU A 67 12.57 13.84 3.33
CA GLU A 67 12.07 14.51 2.12
C GLU A 67 10.82 15.35 2.42
N ALA A 68 9.86 14.81 3.20
CA ALA A 68 8.66 15.53 3.62
C ALA A 68 8.99 16.77 4.48
N VAL A 69 9.92 16.65 5.42
CA VAL A 69 10.35 17.78 6.26
C VAL A 69 10.96 18.89 5.42
N LEU A 70 11.81 18.57 4.45
CA LEU A 70 12.41 19.53 3.53
C LEU A 70 11.34 20.25 2.69
N ILE A 71 10.35 19.51 2.16
CA ILE A 71 9.18 20.09 1.47
C ILE A 71 8.44 21.06 2.38
N ARG A 72 8.20 20.69 3.64
CA ARG A 72 7.48 21.55 4.60
C ARG A 72 8.30 22.77 5.02
N LEU A 73 9.60 22.65 5.14
CA LEU A 73 10.49 23.79 5.41
C LEU A 73 10.47 24.81 4.25
N GLN A 74 10.47 24.33 3.00
CA GLN A 74 10.32 25.21 1.83
C GLN A 74 9.00 25.99 1.88
N LEU A 75 7.93 25.37 2.36
CA LEU A 75 6.57 25.95 2.44
C LEU A 75 6.29 26.68 3.77
N ALA A 76 7.27 26.80 4.66
CA ALA A 76 7.09 27.44 5.96
C ALA A 76 6.89 28.97 5.87
N ALA A 77 7.41 29.58 4.80
CA ALA A 77 7.25 31.01 4.52
C ALA A 77 6.92 31.22 3.03
N PRO A 78 6.19 32.30 2.67
CA PRO A 78 6.04 32.70 1.29
C PRO A 78 7.42 32.90 0.65
N GLU A 79 7.59 32.43 -0.59
CA GLU A 79 8.86 32.50 -1.34
C GLU A 79 10.07 31.91 -0.59
N GLY A 80 9.84 30.80 0.16
CA GLY A 80 10.89 30.09 0.89
C GLY A 80 12.11 29.80 0.01
N LYS A 81 13.31 29.90 0.58
CA LYS A 81 14.59 29.75 -0.16
C LYS A 81 15.38 28.51 0.27
N VAL A 82 14.72 27.52 0.84
CA VAL A 82 15.36 26.27 1.32
C VAL A 82 15.71 25.35 0.15
N LEU A 83 14.81 25.25 -0.83
CA LEU A 83 14.97 24.42 -2.02
C LEU A 83 14.78 25.26 -3.28
N SER A 84 15.54 24.98 -4.35
CA SER A 84 15.20 25.47 -5.67
C SER A 84 13.94 24.77 -6.21
N ALA A 85 13.27 25.37 -7.20
CA ALA A 85 12.06 24.79 -7.79
C ALA A 85 12.30 23.39 -8.36
N SER A 86 13.44 23.15 -9.01
CA SER A 86 13.82 21.83 -9.53
C SER A 86 14.01 20.81 -8.40
N VAL A 87 14.75 21.15 -7.35
CA VAL A 87 14.96 20.25 -6.20
C VAL A 87 13.66 20.01 -5.44
N TYR A 88 12.77 21.02 -5.35
CA TYR A 88 11.44 20.83 -4.75
C TYR A 88 10.61 19.79 -5.51
N ASN A 89 10.58 19.85 -6.85
CA ASN A 89 9.87 18.86 -7.68
C ASN A 89 10.46 17.45 -7.52
N GLN A 90 11.79 17.34 -7.41
CA GLN A 90 12.45 16.07 -7.12
C GLN A 90 12.08 15.55 -5.73
N MET A 91 12.13 16.39 -4.70
CA MET A 91 11.73 16.03 -3.33
C MET A 91 10.28 15.57 -3.25
N PHE A 92 9.37 16.28 -3.92
CA PHE A 92 7.95 15.92 -3.97
C PHE A 92 7.73 14.56 -4.66
N THR A 93 8.40 14.33 -5.78
CA THR A 93 8.32 13.08 -6.54
C THR A 93 8.88 11.90 -5.74
N MET A 94 10.07 12.08 -5.18
CA MET A 94 10.77 11.02 -4.45
C MET A 94 10.10 10.71 -3.11
N HIS A 95 9.62 11.73 -2.39
CA HIS A 95 8.85 11.50 -1.17
C HIS A 95 7.65 10.58 -1.44
N ALA A 96 6.82 10.90 -2.43
CA ALA A 96 5.65 10.10 -2.73
C ALA A 96 6.02 8.70 -3.22
N THR A 97 7.03 8.57 -4.10
CA THR A 97 7.53 7.29 -4.59
C THR A 97 8.08 6.43 -3.44
N THR A 98 8.91 7.01 -2.57
CA THR A 98 9.51 6.33 -1.41
C THR A 98 8.43 5.86 -0.44
N MET A 99 7.47 6.71 -0.11
CA MET A 99 6.42 6.36 0.86
C MET A 99 5.47 5.27 0.34
N VAL A 100 5.11 5.30 -0.93
CA VAL A 100 4.20 4.30 -1.52
C VAL A 100 4.93 2.98 -1.78
N PHE A 101 5.98 2.99 -2.59
CA PHE A 101 6.61 1.78 -3.11
C PHE A 101 7.69 1.19 -2.20
N LEU A 102 8.35 2.00 -1.36
CA LEU A 102 9.47 1.54 -0.54
C LEU A 102 9.14 1.48 0.96
N PHE A 103 8.05 2.11 1.40
CA PHE A 103 7.60 2.01 2.80
C PHE A 103 6.30 1.21 2.92
N VAL A 104 5.14 1.72 2.42
CA VAL A 104 3.84 1.11 2.74
C VAL A 104 3.68 -0.27 2.14
N MET A 105 4.01 -0.47 0.85
CA MET A 105 3.94 -1.78 0.21
C MET A 105 4.89 -2.81 0.86
N PRO A 106 6.18 -2.51 1.08
CA PRO A 106 7.08 -3.45 1.76
C PRO A 106 6.71 -3.70 3.22
N MET A 107 6.11 -2.74 3.92
CA MET A 107 5.58 -2.97 5.27
C MET A 107 4.40 -3.96 5.25
N ALA A 108 3.47 -3.83 4.29
CA ALA A 108 2.41 -4.80 4.10
C ALA A 108 2.97 -6.19 3.76
N ALA A 109 4.02 -6.26 2.92
CA ALA A 109 4.73 -7.51 2.62
C ALA A 109 5.44 -8.09 3.85
N ALA A 110 5.99 -7.25 4.74
CA ALA A 110 6.58 -7.69 6.02
C ALA A 110 5.56 -8.44 6.87
N PHE A 111 4.39 -7.83 7.08
CA PHE A 111 3.28 -8.45 7.82
C PHE A 111 2.78 -9.73 7.13
N ALA A 112 2.59 -9.70 5.80
CA ALA A 112 2.15 -10.85 5.05
C ALA A 112 3.10 -12.04 5.17
N ASN A 113 4.40 -11.80 4.94
CA ASN A 113 5.43 -12.83 5.07
C ASN A 113 5.52 -13.40 6.47
N TYR A 114 5.45 -12.55 7.49
CA TYR A 114 5.58 -13.00 8.87
C TYR A 114 4.35 -13.77 9.34
N PHE A 115 3.14 -13.22 9.14
CA PHE A 115 1.92 -13.72 9.77
C PHE A 115 1.15 -14.74 8.95
N ILE A 116 1.10 -14.66 7.62
CA ILE A 116 0.24 -15.55 6.82
C ILE A 116 0.57 -17.02 7.06
N PRO A 117 1.84 -17.50 6.93
CA PRO A 117 2.13 -18.90 7.18
C PRO A 117 1.76 -19.34 8.61
N LEU A 118 1.97 -18.47 9.61
CA LEU A 118 1.61 -18.75 10.99
C LEU A 118 0.09 -18.85 11.17
N GLN A 119 -0.66 -17.93 10.56
CA GLN A 119 -2.13 -17.90 10.66
C GLN A 119 -2.81 -19.10 9.99
N ILE A 120 -2.25 -19.60 8.89
CA ILE A 120 -2.81 -20.76 8.19
C ILE A 120 -2.22 -22.10 8.63
N GLY A 121 -1.25 -22.09 9.56
CA GLY A 121 -0.57 -23.30 10.04
C GLY A 121 0.43 -23.88 9.05
N ALA A 122 0.91 -23.10 8.07
CA ALA A 122 1.96 -23.52 7.15
C ALA A 122 3.34 -23.37 7.80
N ARG A 123 4.25 -24.28 7.47
CA ARG A 123 5.64 -24.21 7.97
C ARG A 123 6.45 -23.07 7.38
N ASP A 124 6.18 -22.72 6.13
CA ASP A 124 6.84 -21.66 5.35
C ASP A 124 5.92 -21.27 4.18
N VAL A 125 6.31 -20.27 3.39
CA VAL A 125 5.67 -19.96 2.10
C VAL A 125 5.95 -21.06 1.07
N ALA A 126 5.15 -21.13 0.00
CA ALA A 126 5.25 -22.17 -1.02
C ALA A 126 6.63 -22.17 -1.73
N PHE A 127 7.17 -20.98 -2.03
CA PHE A 127 8.44 -20.82 -2.76
C PHE A 127 9.44 -19.96 -1.96
N PRO A 128 10.13 -20.52 -0.94
CA PRO A 128 10.97 -19.75 -0.04
C PRO A 128 12.14 -19.01 -0.70
N ARG A 129 12.74 -19.60 -1.75
CA ARG A 129 13.82 -18.95 -2.51
C ARG A 129 13.35 -17.78 -3.36
N MET A 130 12.20 -17.93 -3.99
CA MET A 130 11.55 -16.85 -4.74
C MET A 130 11.17 -15.69 -3.81
N ASN A 131 10.77 -16.01 -2.57
CA ASN A 131 10.51 -15.01 -1.53
C ASN A 131 11.77 -14.22 -1.16
N ALA A 132 12.89 -14.91 -0.93
CA ALA A 132 14.16 -14.26 -0.66
C ALA A 132 14.64 -13.41 -1.85
N PHE A 133 14.50 -13.90 -3.08
CA PHE A 133 14.81 -13.14 -4.30
C PHE A 133 13.96 -11.85 -4.37
N GLY A 134 12.66 -11.93 -4.09
CA GLY A 134 11.77 -10.76 -4.04
C GLY A 134 12.25 -9.69 -3.07
N PHE A 135 12.69 -10.07 -1.86
CA PHE A 135 13.25 -9.11 -0.91
C PHE A 135 14.46 -8.35 -1.50
N TRP A 136 15.39 -9.06 -2.11
CA TRP A 136 16.58 -8.43 -2.70
C TRP A 136 16.26 -7.55 -3.89
N CYS A 137 15.23 -7.88 -4.68
CA CYS A 137 14.73 -7.01 -5.75
C CYS A 137 14.15 -5.71 -5.19
N VAL A 138 13.34 -5.75 -4.12
CA VAL A 138 12.81 -4.51 -3.51
C VAL A 138 13.93 -3.64 -2.96
N LEU A 139 14.85 -4.23 -2.20
CA LEU A 139 15.98 -3.49 -1.63
C LEU A 139 16.87 -2.90 -2.74
N GLY A 140 17.24 -3.72 -3.73
CA GLY A 140 18.07 -3.27 -4.85
C GLY A 140 17.40 -2.20 -5.69
N GLY A 141 16.11 -2.36 -6.03
CA GLY A 141 15.33 -1.36 -6.76
C GLY A 141 15.18 -0.06 -5.98
N GLY A 142 14.91 -0.14 -4.67
CA GLY A 142 14.84 1.05 -3.82
C GLY A 142 16.15 1.82 -3.71
N ILE A 143 17.27 1.12 -3.55
CA ILE A 143 18.61 1.73 -3.60
C ILE A 143 18.84 2.36 -4.98
N PHE A 144 18.53 1.64 -6.06
CA PHE A 144 18.72 2.11 -7.42
C PHE A 144 17.96 3.40 -7.70
N ILE A 145 16.68 3.50 -7.32
CA ILE A 145 15.90 4.74 -7.45
C ILE A 145 16.59 5.91 -6.71
N ASN A 146 17.04 5.67 -5.48
CA ASN A 146 17.65 6.71 -4.65
C ASN A 146 19.08 7.09 -5.09
N LEU A 147 19.79 6.23 -5.84
CA LEU A 147 21.09 6.57 -6.44
C LEU A 147 21.01 7.76 -7.40
N SER A 148 19.85 8.02 -7.99
CA SER A 148 19.60 9.16 -8.87
C SER A 148 19.97 10.50 -8.25
N TRP A 149 19.80 10.68 -6.94
CA TRP A 149 20.21 11.88 -6.21
C TRP A 149 21.69 12.25 -6.39
N PHE A 150 22.53 11.24 -6.56
CA PHE A 150 23.98 11.39 -6.68
C PHE A 150 24.46 11.36 -8.13
N LEU A 151 23.58 10.99 -9.08
CA LEU A 151 23.92 10.73 -10.48
C LEU A 151 23.17 11.66 -11.44
N GLY A 152 23.13 12.94 -11.12
CA GLY A 152 22.58 13.97 -12.02
C GLY A 152 21.16 14.44 -11.69
N GLY A 153 20.62 14.04 -10.56
CA GLY A 153 19.32 14.46 -10.06
C GLY A 153 18.26 13.36 -10.07
N ALA A 154 17.32 13.47 -9.15
CA ALA A 154 16.24 12.51 -8.99
C ALA A 154 15.08 12.81 -9.96
N ALA A 155 14.10 11.89 -10.04
CA ALA A 155 12.89 12.07 -10.82
C ALA A 155 12.08 13.27 -10.30
N ASP A 156 11.45 14.04 -11.20
CA ASP A 156 10.83 15.35 -10.92
C ASP A 156 9.41 15.51 -11.49
N GLY A 157 8.86 14.47 -12.15
CA GLY A 157 7.54 14.50 -12.81
C GLY A 157 6.36 14.16 -11.91
N GLY A 158 6.51 14.13 -10.58
CA GLY A 158 5.53 13.59 -9.65
C GLY A 158 5.54 12.06 -9.64
N TRP A 159 4.98 11.42 -8.61
CA TRP A 159 4.98 9.95 -8.49
C TRP A 159 4.16 9.23 -9.59
N PHE A 160 3.24 9.93 -10.23
CA PHE A 160 2.43 9.44 -11.36
C PHE A 160 3.09 9.69 -12.73
N MET A 161 4.17 10.44 -12.79
CA MET A 161 5.07 10.60 -13.94
C MET A 161 4.37 10.89 -15.28
N TYR A 162 3.40 11.81 -15.30
CA TYR A 162 2.60 12.10 -16.50
C TYR A 162 3.44 12.57 -17.69
N ALA A 163 3.21 11.93 -18.85
CA ALA A 163 3.66 12.48 -20.13
C ALA A 163 2.82 13.75 -20.46
N PRO A 164 3.42 14.77 -21.10
CA PRO A 164 4.78 14.82 -21.63
C PRO A 164 5.86 15.21 -20.61
N ASN A 165 5.51 15.59 -19.37
CA ASN A 165 6.46 16.10 -18.36
C ASN A 165 7.58 15.11 -18.04
N SER A 166 7.29 13.80 -18.06
CA SER A 166 8.27 12.74 -17.86
C SER A 166 9.17 12.47 -19.07
N GLY A 167 8.90 13.10 -20.21
CA GLY A 167 9.70 12.99 -21.42
C GLY A 167 11.04 13.73 -21.35
N PRO A 168 11.98 13.46 -22.27
CA PRO A 168 13.33 14.00 -22.22
C PRO A 168 13.40 15.52 -22.41
N ILE A 169 12.36 16.17 -22.96
CA ILE A 169 12.30 17.62 -23.15
C ILE A 169 12.07 18.33 -21.81
N PHE A 170 11.18 17.85 -20.97
CA PHE A 170 10.79 18.49 -19.71
C PHE A 170 11.56 17.94 -18.49
N SER A 171 11.97 16.67 -18.54
CA SER A 171 12.79 16.00 -17.53
C SER A 171 14.04 15.41 -18.18
N PRO A 172 15.03 16.24 -18.55
CA PRO A 172 16.19 15.82 -19.34
C PRO A 172 17.20 14.98 -18.54
N SER A 173 17.14 15.02 -17.20
CA SER A 173 18.02 14.22 -16.35
C SER A 173 17.70 12.75 -16.41
N HIS A 174 18.65 11.89 -16.01
CA HIS A 174 18.41 10.45 -15.87
C HIS A 174 17.55 10.05 -14.67
N GLY A 175 17.07 11.00 -13.86
CA GLY A 175 16.25 10.70 -12.69
C GLY A 175 15.01 9.86 -13.00
N VAL A 176 14.30 10.19 -14.11
CA VAL A 176 13.14 9.42 -14.57
C VAL A 176 13.55 8.00 -15.03
N ASP A 177 14.75 7.84 -15.61
CA ASP A 177 15.25 6.53 -16.04
C ASP A 177 15.56 5.62 -14.83
N PHE A 178 16.16 6.19 -13.78
CA PHE A 178 16.34 5.50 -12.49
C PHE A 178 15.00 5.12 -11.88
N TRP A 179 14.01 6.00 -11.94
CA TRP A 179 12.67 5.75 -11.42
C TRP A 179 11.98 4.62 -12.18
N THR A 180 11.96 4.65 -13.52
CA THR A 180 11.31 3.63 -14.35
C THR A 180 11.94 2.25 -14.18
N LEU A 181 13.28 2.16 -14.22
CA LEU A 181 13.98 0.88 -14.08
C LEU A 181 13.89 0.34 -12.65
N GLY A 182 14.01 1.22 -11.65
CA GLY A 182 13.90 0.80 -10.25
C GLY A 182 12.51 0.28 -9.91
N LEU A 183 11.44 0.89 -10.43
CA LEU A 183 10.08 0.38 -10.26
C LEU A 183 9.86 -0.95 -11.00
N GLN A 184 10.48 -1.17 -12.15
CA GLN A 184 10.42 -2.47 -12.83
C GLN A 184 11.08 -3.56 -11.99
N ILE A 185 12.25 -3.27 -11.38
CA ILE A 185 12.93 -4.21 -10.48
C ILE A 185 12.06 -4.54 -9.27
N THR A 186 11.45 -3.53 -8.62
CA THR A 186 10.54 -3.77 -7.49
C THR A 186 9.25 -4.47 -7.92
N GLY A 187 8.78 -4.24 -9.15
CA GLY A 187 7.63 -4.91 -9.76
C GLY A 187 7.82 -6.42 -9.90
N ILE A 188 9.04 -6.87 -10.23
CA ILE A 188 9.38 -8.31 -10.26
C ILE A 188 9.15 -8.93 -8.86
N ALA A 189 9.56 -8.24 -7.81
CA ALA A 189 9.33 -8.70 -6.44
C ALA A 189 7.84 -8.80 -6.10
N SER A 190 7.06 -7.81 -6.51
CA SER A 190 5.60 -7.77 -6.28
C SER A 190 4.90 -8.94 -6.95
N LEU A 191 5.23 -9.24 -8.21
CA LEU A 191 4.65 -10.38 -8.93
C LEU A 191 5.06 -11.72 -8.34
N THR A 192 6.34 -11.91 -8.04
CA THR A 192 6.83 -13.15 -7.43
C THR A 192 6.25 -13.38 -6.04
N GLY A 193 6.12 -12.31 -5.25
CA GLY A 193 5.47 -12.33 -3.94
C GLY A 193 3.99 -12.67 -4.04
N ALA A 194 3.28 -12.07 -5.00
CA ALA A 194 1.86 -12.33 -5.23
C ALA A 194 1.59 -13.81 -5.56
N ILE A 195 2.30 -14.35 -6.54
CA ILE A 195 2.20 -15.78 -6.90
C ILE A 195 2.50 -16.67 -5.69
N ASN A 196 3.58 -16.36 -4.97
CA ASN A 196 3.99 -17.14 -3.82
C ASN A 196 2.93 -17.17 -2.73
N LEU A 197 2.38 -16.03 -2.34
CA LEU A 197 1.38 -15.95 -1.28
C LEU A 197 0.02 -16.51 -1.72
N ILE A 198 -0.41 -16.35 -2.98
CA ILE A 198 -1.61 -17.01 -3.51
C ILE A 198 -1.48 -18.53 -3.37
N VAL A 199 -0.37 -19.11 -3.84
CA VAL A 199 -0.14 -20.56 -3.76
C VAL A 199 -0.05 -21.02 -2.29
N THR A 200 0.62 -20.26 -1.44
CA THR A 200 0.73 -20.54 0.00
C THR A 200 -0.65 -20.59 0.65
N VAL A 201 -1.46 -19.56 0.46
CA VAL A 201 -2.80 -19.47 1.10
C VAL A 201 -3.75 -20.53 0.53
N LEU A 202 -3.73 -20.76 -0.77
CA LEU A 202 -4.70 -21.72 -1.37
C LEU A 202 -4.32 -23.18 -1.12
N ASN A 203 -3.02 -23.53 -1.07
CA ASN A 203 -2.59 -24.93 -1.06
C ASN A 203 -1.98 -25.40 0.26
N MET A 204 -1.57 -24.50 1.16
CA MET A 204 -0.79 -24.89 2.35
C MET A 204 -1.51 -24.65 3.68
N ARG A 205 -2.84 -24.47 3.65
CA ARG A 205 -3.63 -24.37 4.89
C ARG A 205 -3.59 -25.66 5.69
N ALA A 206 -3.59 -25.52 7.01
CA ALA A 206 -3.70 -26.65 7.92
C ALA A 206 -4.93 -27.53 7.61
N PRO A 207 -4.85 -28.85 7.78
CA PRO A 207 -5.99 -29.76 7.60
C PRO A 207 -7.21 -29.28 8.39
N GLY A 208 -8.38 -29.23 7.73
CA GLY A 208 -9.63 -28.74 8.32
C GLY A 208 -9.85 -27.22 8.29
N MET A 209 -8.87 -26.44 7.87
CA MET A 209 -9.02 -25.00 7.66
C MET A 209 -9.59 -24.72 6.26
N SER A 210 -10.91 -24.62 6.15
CA SER A 210 -11.56 -24.11 4.94
C SER A 210 -11.34 -22.62 4.78
N LEU A 211 -11.60 -22.06 3.58
CA LEU A 211 -11.44 -20.63 3.30
C LEU A 211 -12.18 -19.75 4.32
N MET A 212 -13.43 -20.08 4.66
CA MET A 212 -14.23 -19.30 5.62
C MET A 212 -13.84 -19.49 7.09
N LYS A 213 -12.76 -20.23 7.37
CA LYS A 213 -12.13 -20.34 8.70
C LYS A 213 -10.80 -19.58 8.78
N MET A 214 -10.36 -18.95 7.68
CA MET A 214 -9.12 -18.17 7.69
C MET A 214 -9.31 -16.86 8.45
N PRO A 215 -8.26 -16.34 9.12
CA PRO A 215 -8.24 -15.00 9.66
C PRO A 215 -8.53 -13.94 8.59
N VAL A 216 -9.17 -12.82 8.99
CA VAL A 216 -9.54 -11.75 8.05
C VAL A 216 -8.31 -11.13 7.40
N PHE A 217 -7.21 -10.99 8.15
CA PHE A 217 -5.95 -10.50 7.59
C PHE A 217 -5.47 -11.37 6.42
N THR A 218 -5.47 -12.69 6.59
CA THR A 218 -5.10 -13.63 5.49
C THR A 218 -6.05 -13.49 4.28
N TRP A 219 -7.35 -13.30 4.50
CA TRP A 219 -8.32 -13.07 3.43
C TRP A 219 -8.03 -11.79 2.65
N LEU A 220 -7.84 -10.67 3.36
CA LEU A 220 -7.60 -9.38 2.69
C LEU A 220 -6.23 -9.34 2.00
N GLN A 221 -5.25 -10.02 2.58
CA GLN A 221 -3.97 -10.22 1.91
C GLN A 221 -4.11 -11.08 0.64
N LEU A 222 -4.95 -12.12 0.64
CA LEU A 222 -5.21 -12.91 -0.56
C LEU A 222 -5.82 -12.04 -1.68
N VAL A 223 -6.78 -11.16 -1.34
CA VAL A 223 -7.33 -10.19 -2.30
C VAL A 223 -6.24 -9.27 -2.84
N VAL A 224 -5.38 -8.75 -1.97
CA VAL A 224 -4.22 -7.91 -2.36
C VAL A 224 -3.30 -8.64 -3.33
N GLN A 225 -3.02 -9.92 -3.13
CA GLN A 225 -2.16 -10.66 -4.04
C GLN A 225 -2.77 -10.80 -5.43
N PHE A 226 -4.09 -10.96 -5.56
CA PHE A 226 -4.76 -10.93 -6.85
C PHE A 226 -4.73 -9.53 -7.48
N LEU A 227 -4.89 -8.47 -6.70
CA LEU A 227 -4.73 -7.11 -7.22
C LEU A 227 -3.31 -6.89 -7.77
N LEU A 228 -2.27 -7.27 -7.03
CA LEU A 228 -0.88 -7.19 -7.47
C LEU A 228 -0.63 -7.98 -8.77
N LEU A 229 -1.14 -9.21 -8.85
CA LEU A 229 -0.92 -10.10 -9.99
C LEU A 229 -1.41 -9.48 -11.31
N PHE A 230 -2.50 -8.73 -11.28
CA PHE A 230 -3.08 -8.12 -12.49
C PHE A 230 -2.70 -6.65 -12.68
N ALA A 231 -2.48 -5.88 -11.61
CA ALA A 231 -2.17 -4.46 -11.72
C ALA A 231 -0.71 -4.19 -12.10
N VAL A 232 0.24 -4.93 -11.52
CA VAL A 232 1.67 -4.71 -11.75
C VAL A 232 2.09 -4.92 -13.21
N PRO A 233 1.58 -5.91 -13.97
CA PRO A 233 1.88 -6.00 -15.39
C PRO A 233 1.48 -4.77 -16.21
N VAL A 234 0.37 -4.10 -15.86
CA VAL A 234 -0.10 -2.92 -16.59
C VAL A 234 0.86 -1.74 -16.40
N ILE A 235 1.27 -1.46 -15.15
CA ILE A 235 2.27 -0.40 -14.92
C ILE A 235 3.62 -0.77 -15.53
N THR A 236 4.01 -2.04 -15.52
CA THR A 236 5.25 -2.50 -16.17
C THR A 236 5.26 -2.16 -17.65
N VAL A 237 4.15 -2.38 -18.37
CA VAL A 237 4.02 -1.97 -19.78
C VAL A 237 4.21 -0.46 -19.92
N ALA A 238 3.55 0.35 -19.10
CA ALA A 238 3.69 1.81 -19.16
C ALA A 238 5.15 2.25 -18.93
N LEU A 239 5.83 1.67 -17.94
CA LEU A 239 7.24 1.94 -17.65
C LEU A 239 8.17 1.55 -18.81
N PHE A 240 7.92 0.43 -19.49
CA PHE A 240 8.66 0.06 -20.70
C PHE A 240 8.44 1.06 -21.82
N LEU A 241 7.20 1.44 -22.12
CA LEU A 241 6.90 2.42 -23.16
C LEU A 241 7.59 3.76 -22.88
N LEU A 242 7.60 4.23 -21.64
CA LEU A 242 8.30 5.46 -21.26
C LEU A 242 9.82 5.32 -21.39
N SER A 243 10.39 4.19 -20.96
CA SER A 243 11.83 3.93 -21.12
C SER A 243 12.24 3.90 -22.58
N PHE A 244 11.43 3.32 -23.46
CA PHE A 244 11.70 3.30 -24.90
C PHE A 244 11.57 4.70 -25.53
N GLN A 245 10.59 5.49 -25.10
CA GLN A 245 10.47 6.87 -25.59
C GLN A 245 11.67 7.72 -25.15
N ARG A 246 12.14 7.59 -23.91
CA ARG A 246 13.25 8.40 -23.40
C ARG A 246 14.60 8.02 -23.99
N ASN A 247 14.86 6.74 -24.20
CA ASN A 247 16.21 6.24 -24.49
C ASN A 247 16.38 5.76 -25.94
N PHE A 248 15.30 5.47 -26.67
CA PHE A 248 15.36 4.89 -28.02
C PHE A 248 14.57 5.70 -29.07
N GLY A 249 14.06 6.89 -28.72
CA GLY A 249 13.37 7.77 -29.66
C GLY A 249 11.98 7.27 -30.09
N ALA A 250 11.37 6.33 -29.35
CA ALA A 250 9.98 5.95 -29.59
C ALA A 250 9.02 7.11 -29.25
N THR A 251 7.84 7.15 -29.85
CA THR A 251 6.92 8.30 -29.79
C THR A 251 5.55 7.95 -29.20
N PHE A 252 5.50 7.05 -28.22
CA PHE A 252 4.23 6.53 -27.66
C PHE A 252 3.34 7.58 -27.02
N PHE A 253 3.92 8.67 -26.51
CA PHE A 253 3.22 9.74 -25.77
C PHE A 253 3.49 11.13 -26.37
N ASP A 254 4.11 11.20 -27.55
CA ASP A 254 4.48 12.44 -28.20
C ASP A 254 3.36 12.93 -29.11
N VAL A 255 2.71 14.04 -28.72
CA VAL A 255 1.63 14.66 -29.49
C VAL A 255 2.09 15.11 -30.88
N SER A 256 3.33 15.56 -31.03
CA SER A 256 3.87 16.02 -32.31
C SER A 256 3.98 14.88 -33.33
N ALA A 257 4.10 13.63 -32.86
CA ALA A 257 4.11 12.42 -33.66
C ALA A 257 2.72 11.75 -33.79
N GLY A 258 1.64 12.42 -33.35
CA GLY A 258 0.29 11.91 -33.43
C GLY A 258 -0.11 10.93 -32.29
N ALA A 259 0.70 10.81 -31.24
CA ALA A 259 0.37 10.00 -30.09
C ALA A 259 -0.43 10.79 -29.03
N ASP A 260 -1.00 10.08 -28.05
CA ASP A 260 -1.83 10.69 -27.01
C ASP A 260 -1.25 10.41 -25.61
N PRO A 261 -0.88 11.45 -24.83
CA PRO A 261 -0.46 11.32 -23.43
C PRO A 261 -1.50 10.67 -22.50
N LEU A 262 -2.79 10.66 -22.88
CA LEU A 262 -3.82 9.95 -22.13
C LEU A 262 -3.55 8.44 -22.04
N LEU A 263 -2.84 7.87 -23.01
CA LEU A 263 -2.42 6.47 -22.94
C LEU A 263 -1.61 6.19 -21.66
N TRP A 264 -0.66 7.08 -21.31
CA TRP A 264 0.08 6.97 -20.05
C TRP A 264 -0.85 7.05 -18.86
N GLN A 265 -1.77 8.03 -18.83
CA GLN A 265 -2.68 8.22 -17.71
C GLN A 265 -3.58 6.99 -17.49
N HIS A 266 -4.14 6.42 -18.55
CA HIS A 266 -4.95 5.20 -18.45
C HIS A 266 -4.13 4.01 -17.93
N LEU A 267 -2.97 3.72 -18.51
CA LEU A 267 -2.12 2.62 -18.07
C LEU A 267 -1.67 2.80 -16.62
N PHE A 268 -1.27 4.03 -16.25
CA PHE A 268 -0.87 4.32 -14.90
C PHE A 268 -2.03 4.12 -13.91
N TRP A 269 -3.22 4.64 -14.18
CA TRP A 269 -4.33 4.60 -13.22
C TRP A 269 -5.09 3.27 -13.20
N ILE A 270 -5.06 2.47 -14.26
CA ILE A 270 -5.50 1.07 -14.22
C ILE A 270 -4.67 0.29 -13.18
N PHE A 271 -3.40 0.60 -13.01
CA PHE A 271 -2.59 0.14 -11.89
C PHE A 271 -2.86 0.98 -10.62
N GLY A 272 -2.82 2.30 -10.71
CA GLY A 272 -2.73 3.22 -9.58
C GLY A 272 -3.96 3.22 -8.68
N HIS A 273 -5.16 2.91 -9.20
CA HIS A 273 -6.32 2.77 -8.34
C HIS A 273 -6.33 1.43 -7.59
N PRO A 274 -6.15 0.24 -8.21
CA PRO A 274 -5.90 -0.98 -7.45
C PRO A 274 -4.76 -0.86 -6.45
N GLU A 275 -3.73 -0.07 -6.74
CA GLU A 275 -2.62 0.19 -5.82
C GLU A 275 -3.09 0.76 -4.48
N VAL A 276 -4.01 1.74 -4.46
CA VAL A 276 -4.51 2.29 -3.20
C VAL A 276 -5.27 1.25 -2.37
N TYR A 277 -5.89 0.24 -3.01
CA TYR A 277 -6.49 -0.88 -2.30
C TYR A 277 -5.45 -1.92 -1.84
N ILE A 278 -4.37 -2.10 -2.58
CA ILE A 278 -3.21 -2.88 -2.15
C ILE A 278 -2.63 -2.28 -0.86
N LEU A 279 -2.64 -0.95 -0.72
CA LEU A 279 -2.15 -0.26 0.48
C LEU A 279 -3.11 -0.37 1.66
N VAL A 280 -4.42 -0.23 1.46
CA VAL A 280 -5.39 -0.11 2.56
C VAL A 280 -5.96 -1.43 3.06
N LEU A 281 -6.15 -2.44 2.19
CA LEU A 281 -6.74 -3.72 2.59
C LEU A 281 -5.93 -4.47 3.65
N PRO A 282 -4.58 -4.47 3.63
CA PRO A 282 -3.80 -5.05 4.72
C PRO A 282 -4.10 -4.41 6.07
N SER A 283 -4.23 -3.09 6.10
CA SER A 283 -4.58 -2.34 7.32
C SER A 283 -5.97 -2.70 7.83
N PHE A 284 -6.95 -2.85 6.93
CA PHE A 284 -8.29 -3.34 7.27
C PHE A 284 -8.25 -4.75 7.85
N GLY A 285 -7.36 -5.61 7.34
CA GLY A 285 -7.10 -6.94 7.87
C GLY A 285 -6.57 -6.87 9.30
N ILE A 286 -5.52 -6.08 9.53
CA ILE A 286 -4.91 -5.91 10.86
C ILE A 286 -5.94 -5.40 11.87
N ILE A 287 -6.73 -4.39 11.51
CA ILE A 287 -7.76 -3.83 12.40
C ILE A 287 -8.81 -4.87 12.74
N SER A 288 -9.23 -5.68 11.77
CA SER A 288 -10.21 -6.74 12.00
C SER A 288 -9.71 -7.83 12.95
N GLU A 289 -8.40 -7.99 13.11
CA GLU A 289 -7.79 -8.90 14.10
C GLU A 289 -7.55 -8.18 15.46
N VAL A 290 -7.19 -6.91 15.45
CA VAL A 290 -6.89 -6.13 16.66
C VAL A 290 -8.17 -5.88 17.48
N LEU A 291 -9.25 -5.46 16.83
CA LEU A 291 -10.49 -5.08 17.51
C LEU A 291 -11.07 -6.19 18.38
N PRO A 292 -11.22 -7.45 17.92
CA PRO A 292 -11.75 -8.54 18.76
C PRO A 292 -10.88 -8.82 19.98
N VAL A 293 -9.57 -8.79 19.82
CA VAL A 293 -8.61 -9.09 20.90
C VAL A 293 -8.74 -8.07 22.03
N PHE A 294 -8.75 -6.77 21.70
CA PHE A 294 -8.72 -5.71 22.72
C PHE A 294 -10.10 -5.21 23.14
N SER A 295 -11.17 -5.63 22.47
CA SER A 295 -12.56 -5.48 22.96
C SER A 295 -13.06 -6.69 23.75
N LYS A 296 -12.28 -7.79 23.78
CA LYS A 296 -12.67 -9.08 24.38
C LYS A 296 -14.00 -9.61 23.84
N LYS A 297 -14.23 -9.41 22.56
CA LYS A 297 -15.47 -9.79 21.89
C LYS A 297 -15.15 -10.34 20.49
N PRO A 298 -15.80 -11.41 20.01
CA PRO A 298 -15.58 -11.92 18.66
C PRO A 298 -15.94 -10.87 17.61
N LEU A 299 -15.26 -10.92 16.45
CA LEU A 299 -15.56 -10.03 15.33
C LEU A 299 -17.02 -10.21 14.90
N PHE A 300 -17.77 -9.13 14.95
CA PHE A 300 -19.14 -9.11 14.48
C PHE A 300 -19.18 -9.24 12.97
N GLY A 301 -20.04 -10.13 12.46
CA GLY A 301 -20.29 -10.26 11.03
C GLY A 301 -19.06 -10.67 10.18
N TYR A 302 -18.23 -11.61 10.65
CA TYR A 302 -17.05 -12.09 9.94
C TYR A 302 -17.27 -12.31 8.43
N PRO A 303 -18.33 -13.03 7.95
CA PRO A 303 -18.55 -13.20 6.51
C PRO A 303 -18.73 -11.89 5.77
N PHE A 304 -19.47 -10.94 6.37
CA PHE A 304 -19.69 -9.61 5.75
C PHE A 304 -18.39 -8.83 5.63
N VAL A 305 -17.50 -8.91 6.62
CA VAL A 305 -16.18 -8.27 6.58
C VAL A 305 -15.32 -8.89 5.48
N VAL A 306 -15.34 -10.22 5.31
CA VAL A 306 -14.60 -10.91 4.25
C VAL A 306 -15.14 -10.54 2.87
N PHE A 307 -16.43 -10.71 2.63
CA PHE A 307 -17.03 -10.44 1.31
C PHE A 307 -16.99 -8.97 0.93
N SER A 308 -17.12 -8.06 1.89
CA SER A 308 -16.93 -6.64 1.61
C SER A 308 -15.49 -6.32 1.18
N GLY A 309 -14.49 -7.02 1.73
CA GLY A 309 -13.09 -6.87 1.28
C GLY A 309 -12.87 -7.38 -0.15
N ALA A 310 -13.43 -8.53 -0.47
CA ALA A 310 -13.40 -9.06 -1.84
C ALA A 310 -14.14 -8.13 -2.82
N ALA A 311 -15.30 -7.58 -2.42
CA ALA A 311 -16.06 -6.63 -3.22
C ALA A 311 -15.27 -5.33 -3.49
N ILE A 312 -14.58 -4.77 -2.48
CA ILE A 312 -13.69 -3.61 -2.67
C ILE A 312 -12.62 -3.92 -3.71
N GLY A 313 -11.94 -5.06 -3.60
CA GLY A 313 -10.92 -5.46 -4.56
C GLY A 313 -11.47 -5.61 -5.98
N PHE A 314 -12.64 -6.21 -6.14
CA PHE A 314 -13.27 -6.41 -7.45
C PHE A 314 -13.77 -5.10 -8.07
N VAL A 315 -14.56 -4.30 -7.34
CA VAL A 315 -15.13 -3.04 -7.84
C VAL A 315 -14.02 -2.02 -8.10
N GLY A 316 -12.92 -2.09 -7.33
CA GLY A 316 -11.74 -1.23 -7.49
C GLY A 316 -11.14 -1.24 -8.90
N TRP A 317 -11.35 -2.28 -9.70
CA TRP A 317 -10.92 -2.31 -11.11
C TRP A 317 -11.74 -1.40 -12.01
N GLY A 318 -12.99 -1.11 -11.68
CA GLY A 318 -13.92 -0.35 -12.52
C GLY A 318 -13.95 1.15 -12.26
N VAL A 319 -12.99 1.72 -11.51
CA VAL A 319 -13.09 3.11 -11.03
C VAL A 319 -11.88 3.99 -11.34
N TRP A 320 -10.84 3.48 -11.99
CA TRP A 320 -9.54 4.14 -12.16
C TRP A 320 -9.62 5.55 -12.76
N ALA A 321 -10.58 5.82 -13.65
CA ALA A 321 -10.63 7.09 -14.37
C ALA A 321 -11.14 8.26 -13.52
N HIS A 322 -11.55 8.04 -12.26
CA HIS A 322 -11.81 9.16 -11.36
C HIS A 322 -10.54 9.98 -11.03
N HIS A 323 -9.36 9.42 -11.25
CA HIS A 323 -8.10 10.15 -11.20
C HIS A 323 -7.86 11.05 -12.44
N MET A 324 -8.72 10.93 -13.46
CA MET A 324 -8.55 11.57 -14.77
C MET A 324 -9.70 12.53 -15.12
N PHE A 325 -10.51 12.97 -14.16
CA PHE A 325 -11.68 13.83 -14.43
C PHE A 325 -11.33 15.19 -15.07
N ALA A 326 -10.11 15.67 -14.87
CA ALA A 326 -9.60 16.89 -15.49
C ALA A 326 -8.92 16.65 -16.85
N SER A 327 -8.89 15.42 -17.38
CA SER A 327 -8.17 15.08 -18.62
C SER A 327 -9.04 15.13 -19.89
N GLY A 328 -10.31 15.57 -19.79
CA GLY A 328 -11.18 15.67 -20.95
C GLY A 328 -11.96 14.39 -21.32
N LEU A 329 -12.23 13.49 -20.38
CA LEU A 329 -12.92 12.20 -20.59
C LEU A 329 -14.36 12.32 -21.13
N GLY A 330 -14.95 13.51 -21.10
CA GLY A 330 -16.34 13.74 -21.49
C GLY A 330 -17.36 13.38 -20.37
N PRO A 331 -18.60 13.91 -20.47
CA PRO A 331 -19.57 13.87 -19.38
C PRO A 331 -20.07 12.44 -19.06
N VAL A 332 -20.20 11.58 -20.05
CA VAL A 332 -20.67 10.20 -19.86
C VAL A 332 -19.67 9.40 -19.04
N SER A 333 -18.39 9.44 -19.42
CA SER A 333 -17.32 8.74 -18.68
C SER A 333 -17.20 9.27 -17.25
N VAL A 334 -17.24 10.60 -17.07
CA VAL A 334 -17.21 11.22 -15.73
C VAL A 334 -18.37 10.72 -14.87
N ALA A 335 -19.61 10.66 -15.41
CA ALA A 335 -20.77 10.15 -14.68
C ALA A 335 -20.62 8.67 -14.30
N VAL A 336 -20.22 7.81 -15.23
CA VAL A 336 -20.04 6.36 -15.01
C VAL A 336 -18.99 6.09 -13.93
N PHE A 337 -17.81 6.70 -14.07
CA PHE A 337 -16.72 6.51 -13.09
C PHE A 337 -17.02 7.15 -11.72
N SER A 338 -17.83 8.23 -11.68
CA SER A 338 -18.32 8.79 -10.42
C SER A 338 -19.26 7.82 -9.69
N ILE A 339 -20.24 7.25 -10.38
CA ILE A 339 -21.20 6.29 -9.80
C ILE A 339 -20.45 5.04 -9.33
N ALA A 340 -19.57 4.48 -10.16
CA ALA A 340 -18.78 3.31 -9.80
C ALA A 340 -17.90 3.55 -8.56
N THR A 341 -17.30 4.74 -8.47
CA THR A 341 -16.49 5.16 -7.30
C THR A 341 -17.36 5.25 -6.05
N MET A 342 -18.54 5.84 -6.14
CA MET A 342 -19.46 5.94 -5.00
C MET A 342 -19.96 4.57 -4.54
N ALA A 343 -20.06 3.58 -5.43
CA ALA A 343 -20.47 2.23 -5.08
C ALA A 343 -19.52 1.55 -4.10
N ILE A 344 -18.22 1.92 -4.09
CA ILE A 344 -17.21 1.38 -3.13
C ILE A 344 -17.51 1.83 -1.69
N ALA A 345 -18.24 2.92 -1.50
CA ALA A 345 -18.65 3.34 -0.16
C ALA A 345 -19.53 2.29 0.55
N ILE A 346 -20.30 1.50 -0.20
CA ILE A 346 -21.18 0.46 0.37
C ILE A 346 -20.37 -0.62 1.09
N PRO A 347 -19.46 -1.38 0.44
CA PRO A 347 -18.67 -2.40 1.13
C PRO A 347 -17.73 -1.82 2.19
N THR A 348 -17.27 -0.58 2.04
CA THR A 348 -16.48 0.11 3.07
C THR A 348 -17.35 0.42 4.30
N GLY A 349 -18.57 0.91 4.11
CA GLY A 349 -19.54 1.14 5.18
C GLY A 349 -19.89 -0.14 5.94
N VAL A 350 -20.04 -1.26 5.25
CA VAL A 350 -20.23 -2.58 5.88
C VAL A 350 -19.11 -2.89 6.86
N LYS A 351 -17.82 -2.63 6.51
CA LYS A 351 -16.70 -2.84 7.43
C LYS A 351 -16.78 -1.95 8.66
N ILE A 352 -17.02 -0.66 8.48
CA ILE A 352 -17.12 0.32 9.58
C ILE A 352 -18.24 -0.08 10.55
N ILE A 353 -19.40 -0.46 10.04
CA ILE A 353 -20.53 -0.93 10.86
C ILE A 353 -20.13 -2.18 11.66
N ASN A 354 -19.52 -3.18 11.02
CA ASN A 354 -19.14 -4.42 11.70
C ASN A 354 -18.05 -4.20 12.75
N TRP A 355 -17.08 -3.32 12.51
CA TRP A 355 -16.08 -2.92 13.50
C TRP A 355 -16.70 -2.17 14.69
N THR A 356 -17.63 -1.24 14.41
CA THR A 356 -18.36 -0.51 15.47
C THR A 356 -19.19 -1.49 16.31
N MET A 357 -19.87 -2.44 15.68
CA MET A 357 -20.65 -3.48 16.39
C MET A 357 -19.74 -4.45 17.17
N THR A 358 -18.49 -4.66 16.74
CA THR A 358 -17.50 -5.41 17.52
C THR A 358 -17.10 -4.67 18.78
N LEU A 359 -16.97 -3.34 18.72
CA LEU A 359 -16.67 -2.49 19.89
C LEU A 359 -17.85 -2.34 20.84
N TRP A 360 -19.06 -2.27 20.31
CA TRP A 360 -20.29 -2.05 21.07
C TRP A 360 -20.52 -3.15 22.10
N GLY A 361 -20.57 -2.76 23.38
CA GLY A 361 -20.73 -3.69 24.50
C GLY A 361 -19.50 -4.57 24.80
N GLY A 362 -18.36 -4.28 24.19
CA GLY A 362 -17.08 -4.94 24.48
C GLY A 362 -16.35 -4.34 25.69
N LYS A 363 -15.45 -5.13 26.30
CA LYS A 363 -14.53 -4.64 27.35
C LYS A 363 -13.28 -4.09 26.69
N ILE A 364 -13.30 -2.79 26.36
CA ILE A 364 -12.25 -2.15 25.55
C ILE A 364 -11.01 -1.91 26.42
N HIS A 365 -9.86 -2.43 25.96
CA HIS A 365 -8.54 -2.17 26.51
C HIS A 365 -7.77 -1.24 25.57
N PHE A 366 -7.55 0.01 25.97
CA PHE A 366 -6.85 1.02 25.18
C PHE A 366 -5.33 0.80 25.17
N THR A 367 -4.88 -0.24 24.45
CA THR A 367 -3.48 -0.42 24.09
C THR A 367 -3.13 0.46 22.89
N THR A 368 -1.83 0.64 22.59
CA THR A 368 -1.38 1.39 21.41
C THR A 368 -2.03 0.86 20.13
N ALA A 369 -2.07 -0.47 19.92
CA ALA A 369 -2.71 -1.08 18.76
C ALA A 369 -4.20 -0.75 18.69
N MET A 370 -4.92 -0.79 19.83
CA MET A 370 -6.34 -0.47 19.90
C MET A 370 -6.62 1.01 19.63
N LEU A 371 -5.76 1.92 20.10
CA LEU A 371 -5.87 3.35 19.82
C LEU A 371 -5.76 3.65 18.32
N PHE A 372 -4.82 3.02 17.62
CA PHE A 372 -4.71 3.12 16.16
C PHE A 372 -5.95 2.54 15.45
N ALA A 373 -6.44 1.38 15.88
CA ALA A 373 -7.62 0.76 15.30
C ALA A 373 -8.89 1.61 15.47
N VAL A 374 -9.10 2.17 16.66
CA VAL A 374 -10.20 3.10 16.94
C VAL A 374 -10.02 4.41 16.17
N GLY A 375 -8.79 4.92 16.09
CA GLY A 375 -8.46 6.13 15.32
C GLY A 375 -8.87 6.02 13.84
N LEU A 376 -8.66 4.86 13.21
CA LEU A 376 -9.08 4.64 11.83
C LEU A 376 -10.62 4.63 11.67
N ILE A 377 -11.36 4.12 12.65
CA ILE A 377 -12.83 4.09 12.61
C ILE A 377 -13.42 5.48 12.90
N VAL A 378 -12.92 6.14 13.94
CA VAL A 378 -13.47 7.40 14.46
C VAL A 378 -12.96 8.62 13.70
N GLY A 379 -11.72 8.57 13.17
CA GLY A 379 -11.08 9.66 12.46
C GLY A 379 -11.91 10.25 11.32
N PRO A 380 -12.44 9.46 10.39
CA PRO A 380 -13.32 9.95 9.32
C PRO A 380 -14.60 10.59 9.84
N ILE A 381 -15.19 10.02 10.90
CA ILE A 381 -16.41 10.56 11.55
C ILE A 381 -16.12 11.89 12.22
N CYS A 382 -15.03 11.96 12.99
CA CYS A 382 -14.60 13.20 13.64
C CYS A 382 -14.25 14.28 12.61
N ALA A 383 -13.55 13.92 11.54
CA ALA A 383 -13.25 14.85 10.45
C ALA A 383 -14.51 15.41 9.81
N TRP A 384 -15.50 14.56 9.51
CA TRP A 384 -16.80 14.98 8.97
C TRP A 384 -17.55 15.91 9.92
N LEU A 385 -17.63 15.58 11.21
CA LEU A 385 -18.28 16.41 12.25
C LEU A 385 -17.58 17.77 12.37
N LEU A 386 -16.25 17.80 12.40
CA LEU A 386 -15.46 19.02 12.48
C LEU A 386 -15.69 19.93 11.26
N VAL A 387 -15.71 19.36 10.05
CA VAL A 387 -16.02 20.11 8.82
C VAL A 387 -17.45 20.64 8.85
N ARG A 388 -18.42 19.86 9.34
CA ARG A 388 -19.81 20.28 9.45
C ARG A 388 -20.00 21.41 10.44
N GLN A 389 -19.32 21.36 11.61
CA GLN A 389 -19.36 22.40 12.64
C GLN A 389 -18.62 23.68 12.22
N SER A 390 -17.59 23.61 11.36
CA SER A 390 -16.84 24.79 10.93
C SER A 390 -17.67 25.80 10.11
N ARG A 391 -18.85 25.40 9.65
CA ARG A 391 -19.77 26.31 8.94
C ARG A 391 -20.37 27.44 9.80
N GLY A 392 -20.11 27.45 11.13
CA GLY A 392 -20.63 28.44 12.06
C GLY A 392 -19.61 29.13 12.97
N LEU A 393 -18.30 28.91 12.80
CA LEU A 393 -17.25 29.44 13.69
C LEU A 393 -16.24 30.31 12.94
N SER A 394 -15.60 31.26 13.67
CA SER A 394 -14.60 32.18 13.13
C SER A 394 -13.49 31.46 12.33
N ALA A 395 -12.97 32.11 11.29
CA ALA A 395 -12.05 31.55 10.31
C ALA A 395 -10.84 30.80 10.94
N LEU A 396 -10.24 31.32 12.02
CA LEU A 396 -9.07 30.73 12.67
C LEU A 396 -9.38 29.38 13.33
N ALA A 397 -10.52 29.25 14.00
CA ALA A 397 -10.97 28.00 14.62
C ALA A 397 -11.34 26.95 13.54
N GLY A 398 -11.83 27.40 12.37
CA GLY A 398 -12.06 26.56 11.20
C GLY A 398 -10.76 25.96 10.65
N HIS A 399 -9.70 26.74 10.51
CA HIS A 399 -8.40 26.28 10.00
C HIS A 399 -7.72 25.24 10.92
N LEU A 400 -7.74 25.47 12.24
CA LEU A 400 -7.19 24.53 13.20
C LEU A 400 -7.95 23.19 13.19
N ARG A 401 -9.26 23.22 12.97
CA ARG A 401 -10.09 22.01 12.89
C ARG A 401 -9.90 21.26 11.58
N VAL A 402 -9.79 21.97 10.45
CA VAL A 402 -9.47 21.36 9.15
C VAL A 402 -8.07 20.76 9.18
N ALA A 403 -7.09 21.44 9.78
CA ALA A 403 -5.74 20.92 9.94
C ALA A 403 -5.72 19.67 10.86
N ALA A 404 -6.47 19.69 11.98
CA ALA A 404 -6.59 18.54 12.87
C ALA A 404 -7.33 17.37 12.18
N ALA A 405 -8.39 17.65 11.42
CA ALA A 405 -9.10 16.65 10.62
C ALA A 405 -8.22 16.09 9.50
N ALA A 406 -7.42 16.91 8.83
CA ALA A 406 -6.47 16.48 7.81
C ALA A 406 -5.34 15.63 8.40
N LEU A 407 -4.85 15.97 9.60
CA LEU A 407 -3.86 15.17 10.33
C LEU A 407 -4.44 13.81 10.78
N LEU A 408 -5.67 13.79 11.26
CA LEU A 408 -6.37 12.55 11.65
C LEU A 408 -6.65 11.68 10.42
N LEU A 409 -7.05 12.28 9.30
CA LEU A 409 -7.25 11.59 8.02
C LEU A 409 -5.92 11.09 7.44
N ALA A 410 -4.87 11.89 7.47
CA ALA A 410 -3.54 11.49 6.98
C ALA A 410 -2.92 10.38 7.83
N SER A 411 -3.19 10.34 9.15
CA SER A 411 -2.71 9.29 10.05
C SER A 411 -3.50 7.98 9.93
N SER A 412 -4.74 8.04 9.43
CA SER A 412 -5.66 6.89 9.42
C SER A 412 -5.85 6.22 8.06
N MET A 413 -5.47 6.85 6.95
CA MET A 413 -5.86 6.37 5.63
C MET A 413 -4.81 6.72 4.55
N GLY A 414 -4.63 5.80 3.60
CA GLY A 414 -3.69 5.94 2.49
C GLY A 414 -4.01 7.07 1.49
N ALA A 415 -3.11 7.26 0.53
CA ALA A 415 -2.96 8.39 -0.40
C ALA A 415 -4.26 8.96 -1.07
N GLY A 416 -5.32 8.18 -1.22
CA GLY A 416 -6.59 8.67 -1.81
C GLY A 416 -7.30 9.74 -0.98
N GLN A 417 -7.03 9.81 0.30
CA GLN A 417 -7.64 10.80 1.20
C GLN A 417 -6.76 12.05 1.42
N MET A 418 -5.48 12.00 1.10
CA MET A 418 -4.66 13.22 0.99
C MET A 418 -5.22 14.20 -0.06
N VAL A 419 -5.79 13.69 -1.15
CA VAL A 419 -6.43 14.52 -2.19
C VAL A 419 -7.69 15.21 -1.65
N LEU A 420 -8.51 14.49 -0.87
CA LEU A 420 -9.69 15.08 -0.23
C LEU A 420 -9.30 16.09 0.85
N ALA A 421 -8.28 15.78 1.67
CA ALA A 421 -7.75 16.69 2.68
C ALA A 421 -7.13 17.95 2.03
N LYS A 422 -6.43 17.79 0.90
CA LYS A 422 -5.92 18.93 0.12
C LYS A 422 -7.06 19.78 -0.44
N ARG A 423 -8.07 19.19 -1.08
CA ARG A 423 -9.23 19.97 -1.58
C ARG A 423 -10.01 20.68 -0.47
N LEU A 424 -10.15 20.05 0.70
CA LEU A 424 -10.78 20.68 1.85
C LEU A 424 -9.93 21.83 2.40
N ALA A 425 -8.61 21.69 2.40
CA ALA A 425 -7.68 22.76 2.76
C ALA A 425 -7.70 23.90 1.74
N ASP A 426 -7.70 23.59 0.43
CA ASP A 426 -7.77 24.56 -0.65
C ASP A 426 -9.10 25.35 -0.62
N LEU A 427 -10.23 24.66 -0.42
CA LEU A 427 -11.55 25.30 -0.25
C LEU A 427 -11.64 26.16 1.02
N ALA A 428 -10.94 25.79 2.09
CA ALA A 428 -10.85 26.61 3.29
C ALA A 428 -10.02 27.87 3.06
N MET A 429 -8.92 27.76 2.30
CA MET A 429 -8.05 28.88 1.91
C MET A 429 -8.74 29.87 0.95
N GLU A 430 -9.46 29.38 -0.07
CA GLU A 430 -10.22 30.22 -0.99
C GLU A 430 -11.31 31.03 -0.26
N ARG A 431 -12.00 30.44 0.72
CA ARG A 431 -13.02 31.13 1.54
C ARG A 431 -12.39 32.18 2.48
N THR A 432 -11.18 31.94 2.97
CA THR A 432 -10.47 32.90 3.85
C THR A 432 -9.94 34.08 3.05
N GLY A 433 -9.42 33.84 1.86
CA GLY A 433 -9.02 34.90 0.92
C GLY A 433 -10.21 35.82 0.55
N ALA A 434 -11.41 35.21 0.34
CA ALA A 434 -12.63 35.96 0.07
C ALA A 434 -13.11 36.79 1.29
N LEU A 435 -12.93 36.30 2.51
CA LEU A 435 -13.27 37.03 3.73
C LEU A 435 -12.30 38.18 4.04
N VAL A 436 -11.00 37.98 3.83
CA VAL A 436 -9.99 39.03 4.02
C VAL A 436 -10.16 40.14 2.98
N SER A 437 -10.53 39.84 1.75
CA SER A 437 -10.81 40.85 0.72
C SER A 437 -12.10 41.64 1.00
N HIS A 438 -13.06 41.06 1.73
CA HIS A 438 -14.32 41.74 2.09
C HIS A 438 -14.14 42.69 3.29
N ASP A 439 -13.22 42.37 4.22
CA ASP A 439 -12.92 43.24 5.35
C ASP A 439 -11.95 44.40 5.00
N GLN A 440 -11.18 44.29 3.91
CA GLN A 440 -10.36 45.35 3.38
C GLN A 440 -11.14 46.31 2.47
N ALA A 441 -12.36 45.98 2.07
CA ALA A 441 -13.23 46.78 1.21
C ALA A 441 -14.32 47.56 2.02
N LYS A 442 -14.28 47.52 3.34
CA LYS A 442 -15.03 48.36 4.26
C LYS A 442 -14.06 49.29 5.03
#